data_0e45b1de90d683c47073ce300d257f01
#
_entry.id   0e45b1de90d683c47073ce300d257f01
#
_cell.length_a   1.000
_cell.length_b   1.000
_cell.length_c   1.000
_cell.angle_alpha   90.00
_cell.angle_beta   90.00
_cell.angle_gamma   90.00
#
_symmetry.space_group_name_H-M   'P 1'
#
loop_
_entity.id
_entity.type
_entity.pdbx_description
1 polymer ?
#
loop_
_entity_poly.entity_id
_entity_poly.type
_entity_poly.pdbx_seq_one_letter_code
_entity_poly.pdbx_strand_id
1 'polypeptide(L)'
;VKELLSIYAPYVRNTAITFEYDVPSLEEFQGRIEATLKKYPYIVALYNERIVGYAYAGMFHERKAYDRCVETSIYVDKDMRHMGIGRILHDELERELKDRDILNMYACIAYPKEDDEYLDKNSAMFHAHLGYRLVGEFYDCGYKFGRWYNMVWMEKLIGEHI
;
A
#
# COMPACT_ATOMS: atom_id res chain seq x y z
N VAL A 1 3.34 9.38 14.43
CA VAL A 1 4.04 9.68 13.16
C VAL A 1 5.43 9.08 13.13
N LYS A 2 6.20 9.28 14.20
CA LYS A 2 7.58 8.76 14.26
C LYS A 2 7.66 7.25 14.16
N GLU A 3 6.76 6.53 14.81
CA GLU A 3 6.70 5.07 14.73
C GLU A 3 6.31 4.60 13.33
N LEU A 4 5.38 5.28 12.68
CA LEU A 4 4.97 4.96 11.31
C LEU A 4 6.12 5.17 10.33
N LEU A 5 6.84 6.28 10.47
CA LEU A 5 7.98 6.55 9.61
C LEU A 5 9.09 5.51 9.81
N SER A 6 9.31 5.03 11.04
CA SER A 6 10.30 3.99 11.31
C SER A 6 9.94 2.64 10.68
N ILE A 7 8.65 2.38 10.46
CA ILE A 7 8.19 1.20 9.71
C ILE A 7 8.47 1.36 8.22
N TYR A 8 8.22 2.54 7.67
CA TYR A 8 8.35 2.82 6.24
C TYR A 8 9.80 2.97 5.77
N ALA A 9 10.65 3.60 6.60
CA ALA A 9 12.02 3.94 6.21
C ALA A 9 12.85 2.77 5.67
N PRO A 10 12.82 1.55 6.27
CA PRO A 10 13.55 0.43 5.72
C PRO A 10 13.13 0.05 4.31
N TYR A 11 11.85 0.21 3.98
CA TYR A 11 11.35 -0.07 2.64
C TYR A 11 11.90 0.92 1.60
N VAL A 12 12.08 2.17 2.00
CA VAL A 12 12.70 3.18 1.14
C VAL A 12 14.20 2.88 0.93
N ARG A 13 14.93 2.60 2.00
CA ARG A 13 16.38 2.45 1.96
C ARG A 13 16.82 1.14 1.33
N ASN A 14 16.12 0.05 1.60
CA ASN A 14 16.63 -1.30 1.35
C ASN A 14 15.84 -2.09 0.33
N THR A 15 14.71 -1.58 -0.18
CA THR A 15 13.86 -2.31 -1.11
C THR A 15 13.38 -1.45 -2.26
N ALA A 16 12.89 -2.11 -3.31
CA ALA A 16 12.17 -1.48 -4.40
C ALA A 16 10.65 -1.63 -4.25
N ILE A 17 10.17 -2.05 -3.07
CA ILE A 17 8.74 -2.13 -2.76
C ILE A 17 8.08 -0.75 -2.90
N THR A 18 8.77 0.30 -2.47
CA THR A 18 8.44 1.68 -2.81
C THR A 18 9.51 2.21 -3.77
N PHE A 19 9.10 3.03 -4.74
CA PHE A 19 10.05 3.66 -5.65
C PHE A 19 10.61 4.99 -5.11
N GLU A 20 10.24 5.35 -3.91
CA GLU A 20 10.80 6.53 -3.25
C GLU A 20 12.28 6.32 -2.95
N TYR A 21 13.12 7.33 -3.23
CA TYR A 21 14.57 7.24 -3.08
C TYR A 21 15.03 7.67 -1.69
N ASP A 22 14.44 8.74 -1.17
CA ASP A 22 14.84 9.34 0.09
C ASP A 22 13.74 9.18 1.13
N VAL A 23 14.12 8.87 2.35
CA VAL A 23 13.16 8.80 3.46
C VAL A 23 12.61 10.21 3.70
N PRO A 24 11.27 10.39 3.66
CA PRO A 24 10.70 11.70 3.94
C PRO A 24 11.01 12.15 5.36
N SER A 25 11.03 13.46 5.60
CA SER A 25 11.14 14.00 6.95
C SER A 25 9.88 13.67 7.77
N LEU A 26 10.00 13.77 9.09
CA LEU A 26 8.83 13.62 9.97
C LEU A 26 7.72 14.60 9.61
N GLU A 27 8.09 15.84 9.33
CA GLU A 27 7.13 16.88 8.95
C GLU A 27 6.41 16.55 7.64
N GLU A 28 7.15 16.11 6.62
CA GLU A 28 6.57 15.71 5.34
C GLU A 28 5.66 14.49 5.50
N PHE A 29 6.11 13.49 6.25
CA PHE A 29 5.34 12.28 6.47
C PHE A 29 4.05 12.55 7.24
N GLN A 30 4.14 13.40 8.27
CA GLN A 30 2.96 13.86 9.02
C GLN A 30 1.97 14.57 8.10
N GLY A 31 2.45 15.41 7.20
CA GLY A 31 1.61 16.10 6.23
C GLY A 31 0.86 15.14 5.32
N ARG A 32 1.52 14.05 4.89
CA ARG A 32 0.88 12.99 4.09
C ARG A 32 -0.27 12.32 4.86
N ILE A 33 -0.04 12.00 6.14
CA ILE A 33 -1.05 11.38 7.00
C ILE A 33 -2.24 12.31 7.19
N GLU A 34 -1.99 13.56 7.51
CA GLU A 34 -3.04 14.57 7.73
C GLU A 34 -3.88 14.79 6.46
N ALA A 35 -3.22 14.86 5.29
CA ALA A 35 -3.91 15.01 4.02
C ALA A 35 -4.83 13.81 3.73
N THR A 36 -4.36 12.60 4.01
CA THR A 36 -5.14 11.37 3.83
C THR A 36 -6.38 11.37 4.75
N LEU A 37 -6.19 11.71 6.03
CA LEU A 37 -7.25 11.67 7.02
C LEU A 37 -8.39 12.64 6.75
N LYS A 38 -8.20 13.63 5.91
CA LYS A 38 -9.27 14.55 5.52
C LYS A 38 -10.42 13.85 4.82
N LYS A 39 -10.15 12.75 4.12
CA LYS A 39 -11.17 12.07 3.31
C LYS A 39 -11.16 10.55 3.47
N TYR A 40 -10.05 9.95 3.83
CA TYR A 40 -9.88 8.51 3.80
C TYR A 40 -9.44 7.93 5.14
N PRO A 41 -9.71 6.64 5.39
CA PRO A 41 -9.22 5.99 6.60
C PRO A 41 -7.71 5.79 6.57
N TYR A 42 -7.11 5.87 7.75
CA TYR A 42 -5.71 5.58 7.99
C TYR A 42 -5.66 4.80 9.31
N ILE A 43 -5.30 3.53 9.25
CA ILE A 43 -5.40 2.62 10.40
C ILE A 43 -4.04 2.04 10.76
N VAL A 44 -3.87 1.70 12.03
CA VAL A 44 -2.64 1.09 12.55
C VAL A 44 -2.94 -0.23 13.24
N ALA A 45 -1.97 -1.13 13.22
CA ALA A 45 -2.02 -2.37 13.96
C ALA A 45 -1.10 -2.26 15.17
N LEU A 46 -1.62 -2.67 16.34
CA LEU A 46 -0.87 -2.67 17.59
C LEU A 46 -0.59 -4.11 18.03
N TYR A 47 0.63 -4.33 18.48
CA TYR A 47 1.03 -5.59 19.10
C TYR A 47 1.89 -5.25 20.32
N ASN A 48 1.47 -5.72 21.51
CA ASN A 48 2.13 -5.38 22.78
C ASN A 48 2.34 -3.86 22.94
N GLU A 49 1.27 -3.09 22.68
CA GLU A 49 1.26 -1.62 22.81
C GLU A 49 2.19 -0.89 21.85
N ARG A 50 2.73 -1.58 20.83
CA ARG A 50 3.62 -1.01 19.83
C ARG A 50 2.94 -1.05 18.46
N ILE A 51 3.10 0.01 17.67
CA ILE A 51 2.62 0.01 16.29
C ILE A 51 3.52 -0.89 15.45
N VAL A 52 2.91 -1.89 14.78
CA VAL A 52 3.65 -2.88 13.99
C VAL A 52 3.25 -2.88 12.51
N GLY A 53 2.32 -2.04 12.12
CA GLY A 53 1.90 -1.90 10.74
C GLY A 53 0.84 -0.82 10.59
N TYR A 54 0.62 -0.42 9.35
CA TYR A 54 -0.41 0.56 9.03
C TYR A 54 -0.93 0.35 7.61
N ALA A 55 -2.15 0.86 7.38
CA ALA A 55 -2.78 0.82 6.07
C ALA A 55 -3.62 2.07 5.87
N TYR A 56 -3.68 2.53 4.64
CA TYR A 56 -4.49 3.70 4.31
C TYR A 56 -4.99 3.62 2.87
N ALA A 57 -5.98 4.44 2.59
CA ALA A 57 -6.49 4.64 1.24
C ALA A 57 -6.20 6.07 0.80
N GLY A 58 -6.10 6.26 -0.49
CA GLY A 58 -5.92 7.57 -1.09
C GLY A 58 -6.72 7.69 -2.37
N MET A 59 -6.75 8.89 -2.93
CA MET A 59 -7.43 9.18 -4.17
C MET A 59 -6.81 8.36 -5.32
N PHE A 60 -7.67 7.70 -6.11
CA PHE A 60 -7.19 7.00 -7.31
C PHE A 60 -6.88 8.00 -8.43
N HIS A 61 -7.85 8.83 -8.77
CA HIS A 61 -7.71 9.93 -9.73
C HIS A 61 -8.55 11.13 -9.29
N GLU A 62 -8.16 12.32 -9.75
CA GLU A 62 -8.75 13.58 -9.28
C GLU A 62 -10.20 13.81 -9.68
N ARG A 63 -10.64 13.22 -10.78
CA ARG A 63 -12.00 13.50 -11.29
C ARG A 63 -13.05 12.88 -10.38
N LYS A 64 -14.14 13.62 -10.18
CA LYS A 64 -15.25 13.20 -9.32
C LYS A 64 -15.85 11.84 -9.72
N ALA A 65 -15.79 11.50 -10.99
CA ALA A 65 -16.24 10.19 -11.47
C ALA A 65 -15.52 9.02 -10.80
N TYR A 66 -14.33 9.26 -10.24
CA TYR A 66 -13.53 8.23 -9.54
C TYR A 66 -13.71 8.26 -8.02
N ASP A 67 -14.70 8.99 -7.50
CA ASP A 67 -14.88 9.14 -6.04
C ASP A 67 -15.11 7.83 -5.29
N ARG A 68 -15.58 6.79 -5.99
CA ARG A 68 -15.82 5.47 -5.37
C ARG A 68 -14.68 4.49 -5.56
N CYS A 69 -13.56 4.97 -6.07
CA CYS A 69 -12.33 4.20 -6.25
C CYS A 69 -11.24 4.76 -5.37
N VAL A 70 -10.45 3.88 -4.78
CA VAL A 70 -9.30 4.29 -3.97
C VAL A 70 -8.08 3.45 -4.33
N GLU A 71 -6.91 4.03 -4.13
CA GLU A 71 -5.65 3.31 -4.10
C GLU A 71 -5.31 3.01 -2.65
N THR A 72 -4.86 1.80 -2.34
CA THR A 72 -4.54 1.39 -0.97
C THR A 72 -3.06 1.12 -0.80
N SER A 73 -2.58 1.30 0.42
CA SER A 73 -1.20 1.02 0.79
C SER A 73 -1.18 0.34 2.15
N ILE A 74 -0.32 -0.68 2.29
CA ILE A 74 -0.14 -1.44 3.53
C ILE A 74 1.34 -1.63 3.76
N TYR A 75 1.81 -1.29 4.95
CA TYR A 75 3.18 -1.52 5.37
C TYR A 75 3.20 -2.18 6.74
N VAL A 76 3.95 -3.26 6.86
CA VAL A 76 4.13 -4.00 8.10
C VAL A 76 5.59 -3.88 8.51
N ASP A 77 5.86 -3.76 9.82
CA ASP A 77 7.22 -3.78 10.36
C ASP A 77 7.95 -5.00 9.78
N LYS A 78 9.14 -4.77 9.25
CA LYS A 78 9.94 -5.81 8.57
C LYS A 78 10.19 -7.04 9.45
N ASP A 79 10.26 -6.86 10.76
CA ASP A 79 10.50 -7.93 11.72
C ASP A 79 9.22 -8.66 12.15
N MET A 80 8.06 -8.15 11.71
CA MET A 80 6.74 -8.70 12.05
C MET A 80 6.00 -9.25 10.83
N ARG A 81 6.70 -9.48 9.73
CA ARG A 81 6.10 -10.02 8.51
C ARG A 81 5.73 -11.49 8.69
N HIS A 82 4.78 -11.95 7.89
CA HIS A 82 4.29 -13.35 7.90
C HIS A 82 3.55 -13.76 9.17
N MET A 83 3.04 -12.79 9.94
CA MET A 83 2.25 -13.03 11.16
C MET A 83 0.76 -12.70 10.97
N GLY A 84 0.32 -12.47 9.73
CA GLY A 84 -1.08 -12.17 9.44
C GLY A 84 -1.48 -10.72 9.67
N ILE A 85 -0.54 -9.85 10.02
CA ILE A 85 -0.82 -8.43 10.32
C ILE A 85 -1.33 -7.71 9.07
N GLY A 86 -0.72 -7.94 7.91
CA GLY A 86 -1.13 -7.31 6.66
C GLY A 86 -2.57 -7.67 6.30
N ARG A 87 -2.97 -8.91 6.50
CA ARG A 87 -4.35 -9.35 6.23
C ARG A 87 -5.35 -8.69 7.17
N ILE A 88 -5.02 -8.60 8.45
CA ILE A 88 -5.88 -7.94 9.44
C ILE A 88 -6.06 -6.46 9.09
N LEU A 89 -4.97 -5.79 8.74
CA LEU A 89 -5.01 -4.38 8.30
C LEU A 89 -5.87 -4.22 7.05
N HIS A 90 -5.67 -5.08 6.07
CA HIS A 90 -6.42 -5.02 4.82
C HIS A 90 -7.92 -5.23 5.06
N ASP A 91 -8.29 -6.23 5.83
CA ASP A 91 -9.70 -6.56 6.07
C ASP A 91 -10.41 -5.43 6.82
N GLU A 92 -9.73 -4.80 7.77
CA GLU A 92 -10.28 -3.65 8.48
C GLU A 92 -10.40 -2.43 7.57
N LEU A 93 -9.39 -2.18 6.73
CA LEU A 93 -9.44 -1.10 5.76
C LEU A 93 -10.61 -1.29 4.78
N GLU A 94 -10.78 -2.50 4.27
CA GLU A 94 -11.88 -2.83 3.37
C GLU A 94 -13.23 -2.57 4.04
N ARG A 95 -13.38 -2.98 5.31
CA ARG A 95 -14.61 -2.75 6.06
C ARG A 95 -14.94 -1.26 6.18
N GLU A 96 -13.94 -0.44 6.54
CA GLU A 96 -14.14 0.99 6.67
C GLU A 96 -14.45 1.65 5.32
N LEU A 97 -13.84 1.16 4.24
CA LEU A 97 -14.11 1.68 2.91
C LEU A 97 -15.52 1.34 2.43
N LYS A 98 -16.00 0.15 2.74
CA LYS A 98 -17.40 -0.23 2.45
C LYS A 98 -18.39 0.69 3.16
N ASP A 99 -18.11 1.04 4.40
CA ASP A 99 -18.94 1.97 5.17
C ASP A 99 -18.97 3.38 4.59
N ARG A 100 -18.02 3.71 3.72
CA ARG A 100 -17.93 5.00 3.03
C ARG A 100 -18.40 4.94 1.57
N ASP A 101 -19.08 3.87 1.19
CA ASP A 101 -19.60 3.64 -0.17
C ASP A 101 -18.49 3.57 -1.24
N ILE A 102 -17.30 3.17 -0.87
CA ILE A 102 -16.24 2.84 -1.82
C ILE A 102 -16.53 1.48 -2.43
N LEU A 103 -16.38 1.36 -3.73
CA LEU A 103 -16.70 0.15 -4.49
C LEU A 103 -15.48 -0.56 -5.05
N ASN A 104 -14.38 0.15 -5.26
CA ASN A 104 -13.18 -0.40 -5.89
C ASN A 104 -11.94 -0.08 -5.06
N MET A 105 -11.15 -1.10 -4.78
CA MET A 105 -9.81 -0.95 -4.17
C MET A 105 -8.76 -1.30 -5.21
N TYR A 106 -7.78 -0.42 -5.38
CA TYR A 106 -6.67 -0.64 -6.31
C TYR A 106 -5.35 -0.67 -5.56
N ALA A 107 -4.46 -1.56 -5.97
CA ALA A 107 -3.10 -1.64 -5.45
C ALA A 107 -2.12 -1.46 -6.60
N CYS A 108 -1.19 -0.52 -6.42
CA CYS A 108 -0.10 -0.26 -7.35
C CYS A 108 1.15 -0.91 -6.75
N ILE A 109 1.67 -1.94 -7.41
CA ILE A 109 2.68 -2.82 -6.81
C ILE A 109 3.90 -2.89 -7.71
N ALA A 110 5.08 -2.55 -7.15
CA ALA A 110 6.35 -2.77 -7.83
C ALA A 110 6.52 -4.28 -8.09
N TYR A 111 6.94 -4.63 -9.30
CA TYR A 111 6.95 -6.02 -9.74
C TYR A 111 8.26 -6.34 -10.44
N PRO A 112 9.05 -7.30 -9.94
CA PRO A 112 10.33 -7.64 -10.56
C PRO A 112 10.11 -8.56 -11.77
N LYS A 113 10.97 -8.42 -12.77
CA LYS A 113 11.05 -9.40 -13.87
C LYS A 113 11.51 -10.74 -13.33
N GLU A 114 12.54 -10.68 -12.49
CA GLU A 114 13.07 -11.80 -11.71
C GLU A 114 13.31 -11.31 -10.29
N ASP A 115 13.04 -12.16 -9.30
CA ASP A 115 13.27 -11.81 -7.91
C ASP A 115 14.75 -11.47 -7.67
N ASP A 116 15.01 -10.41 -6.91
CA ASP A 116 16.35 -10.01 -6.54
C ASP A 116 16.40 -9.64 -5.05
N GLU A 117 17.56 -9.14 -4.57
CA GLU A 117 17.72 -8.79 -3.17
C GLU A 117 16.87 -7.63 -2.70
N TYR A 118 16.29 -6.86 -3.62
CA TYR A 118 15.50 -5.66 -3.30
C TYR A 118 14.00 -5.86 -3.46
N LEU A 119 13.58 -6.83 -4.26
CA LEU A 119 12.16 -6.99 -4.60
C LEU A 119 11.86 -8.43 -5.01
N ASP A 120 10.76 -8.96 -4.49
CA ASP A 120 10.16 -10.22 -4.91
C ASP A 120 8.70 -10.00 -5.29
N LYS A 121 7.99 -11.07 -5.59
CA LYS A 121 6.58 -11.02 -6.00
C LYS A 121 5.61 -11.19 -4.84
N ASN A 122 6.11 -11.11 -3.61
CA ASN A 122 5.31 -11.39 -2.41
C ASN A 122 4.08 -10.47 -2.29
N SER A 123 4.24 -9.18 -2.57
CA SER A 123 3.12 -8.24 -2.44
C SER A 123 2.00 -8.54 -3.44
N ALA A 124 2.35 -8.86 -4.68
CA ALA A 124 1.34 -9.25 -5.68
C ALA A 124 0.64 -10.54 -5.29
N MET A 125 1.39 -11.53 -4.79
CA MET A 125 0.83 -12.79 -4.31
C MET A 125 -0.08 -12.58 -3.09
N PHE A 126 0.33 -11.71 -2.18
CA PHE A 126 -0.46 -11.33 -1.01
C PHE A 126 -1.81 -10.74 -1.45
N HIS A 127 -1.81 -9.81 -2.38
CA HIS A 127 -3.04 -9.20 -2.88
C HIS A 127 -3.91 -10.22 -3.64
N ALA A 128 -3.31 -11.12 -4.40
CA ALA A 128 -4.07 -12.18 -5.06
C ALA A 128 -4.80 -13.06 -4.05
N HIS A 129 -4.17 -13.41 -2.93
CA HIS A 129 -4.80 -14.18 -1.86
C HIS A 129 -5.94 -13.42 -1.18
N LEU A 130 -5.91 -12.09 -1.20
CA LEU A 130 -6.98 -11.25 -0.65
C LEU A 130 -8.14 -11.05 -1.63
N GLY A 131 -8.07 -11.64 -2.82
CA GLY A 131 -9.13 -11.56 -3.81
C GLY A 131 -8.94 -10.50 -4.89
N TYR A 132 -7.76 -9.91 -4.98
CA TYR A 132 -7.43 -8.99 -6.07
C TYR A 132 -7.14 -9.75 -7.35
N ARG A 133 -7.49 -9.16 -8.49
CA ARG A 133 -7.09 -9.66 -9.80
C ARG A 133 -6.07 -8.71 -10.44
N LEU A 134 -5.22 -9.24 -11.29
CA LEU A 134 -4.26 -8.45 -12.06
C LEU A 134 -5.02 -7.68 -13.16
N VAL A 135 -4.83 -6.36 -13.20
CA VAL A 135 -5.42 -5.51 -14.23
C VAL A 135 -4.44 -5.31 -15.38
N GLY A 136 -3.20 -5.03 -15.08
CA GLY A 136 -2.19 -4.79 -16.10
C GLY A 136 -0.81 -4.60 -15.51
N GLU A 137 0.18 -4.62 -16.39
CA GLU A 137 1.59 -4.50 -16.03
C GLU A 137 2.26 -3.45 -16.90
N PHE A 138 3.02 -2.54 -16.26
CA PHE A 138 3.90 -1.61 -16.96
C PHE A 138 5.34 -2.10 -16.85
N TYR A 139 6.04 -2.12 -17.96
CA TYR A 139 7.38 -2.65 -18.04
C TYR A 139 8.42 -1.55 -17.93
N ASP A 140 9.49 -1.81 -17.15
CA ASP A 140 10.64 -0.91 -17.03
C ASP A 140 10.24 0.54 -16.74
N CYS A 141 9.31 0.74 -15.82
CA CYS A 141 8.78 2.06 -15.50
C CYS A 141 9.40 2.67 -14.24
N GLY A 142 9.97 1.86 -13.35
CA GLY A 142 10.60 2.33 -12.11
C GLY A 142 12.09 2.01 -12.09
N TYR A 143 12.92 3.03 -11.82
CA TYR A 143 14.38 2.88 -11.78
C TYR A 143 14.86 3.10 -10.35
N LYS A 144 15.48 2.08 -9.75
CA LYS A 144 15.99 2.15 -8.38
C LYS A 144 17.12 1.13 -8.20
N PHE A 145 18.13 1.47 -7.41
CA PHE A 145 19.32 0.62 -7.20
C PHE A 145 20.02 0.24 -8.51
N GLY A 146 20.01 1.15 -9.50
CA GLY A 146 20.62 0.89 -10.80
C GLY A 146 19.90 -0.13 -11.67
N ARG A 147 18.66 -0.44 -11.36
CA ARG A 147 17.87 -1.48 -12.05
C ARG A 147 16.49 -0.95 -12.42
N TRP A 148 15.93 -1.50 -13.49
CA TRP A 148 14.57 -1.21 -13.92
C TRP A 148 13.61 -2.25 -13.35
N TYR A 149 12.49 -1.78 -12.83
CA TYR A 149 11.41 -2.61 -12.31
C TYR A 149 10.11 -2.34 -13.04
N ASN A 150 9.28 -3.37 -13.13
CA ASN A 150 7.92 -3.23 -13.61
C ASN A 150 7.00 -2.77 -12.49
N MET A 151 5.77 -2.47 -12.84
CA MET A 151 4.72 -2.14 -11.88
C MET A 151 3.43 -2.78 -12.36
N VAL A 152 2.68 -3.40 -11.44
CA VAL A 152 1.38 -3.97 -11.76
C VAL A 152 0.29 -3.20 -11.01
N TRP A 153 -0.88 -3.12 -11.65
CA TRP A 153 -2.11 -2.70 -11.01
C TRP A 153 -2.96 -3.92 -10.72
N MET A 154 -3.44 -4.01 -9.49
CA MET A 154 -4.38 -5.05 -9.07
C MET A 154 -5.64 -4.39 -8.53
N GLU A 155 -6.80 -5.04 -8.71
CA GLU A 155 -8.07 -4.49 -8.25
C GLU A 155 -8.90 -5.50 -7.48
N LYS A 156 -9.66 -4.97 -6.52
CA LYS A 156 -10.69 -5.72 -5.82
C LYS A 156 -11.97 -4.91 -5.80
N LEU A 157 -13.04 -5.49 -6.33
CA LEU A 157 -14.37 -4.87 -6.26
C LEU A 157 -15.02 -5.29 -4.95
N ILE A 158 -15.39 -4.31 -4.13
CA ILE A 158 -15.86 -4.56 -2.76
C ILE A 158 -17.32 -4.20 -2.55
N GLY A 159 -17.99 -3.71 -3.58
CA GLY A 159 -19.39 -3.36 -3.53
C GLY A 159 -20.09 -3.54 -4.86
N GLU A 160 -21.40 -3.47 -4.84
CA GLU A 160 -22.22 -3.65 -6.03
C GLU A 160 -22.29 -2.36 -6.85
N HIS A 161 -22.01 -2.46 -8.15
CA HIS A 161 -22.09 -1.34 -9.09
C HIS A 161 -23.50 -1.30 -9.69
N ILE A 162 -24.33 -0.44 -9.11
CA ILE A 162 -25.73 -0.28 -9.53
C ILE A 162 -25.88 0.91 -10.45
#